data_ff5b7754a240508b5f8ed5cefd42ad33
#
_entry.id   ff5b7754a240508b5f8ed5cefd42ad33
#
_cell.length_a   1.000
_cell.length_b   1.000
_cell.length_c   1.000
_cell.angle_alpha   90.00
_cell.angle_beta   90.00
_cell.angle_gamma   90.00
#
_symmetry.space_group_name_H-M   'P 1'
#
loop_
_entity.id
_entity.type
_entity.pdbx_description
1 polymer ?
#
loop_
_entity_poly.entity_id
_entity_poly.type
_entity_poly.pdbx_seq_one_letter_code
_entity_poly.pdbx_strand_id
1 'polypeptide(L)'
;GSSGIPMHMAMFNIPPKIALKFNIPLIIWGENSGFEYGSKNEELTGFALDSSWFKQFGVTHGTTAADWISDELCKKELTAYFGPSDMELEEKGIKAIFLGYYFKWDVERSLAVACEHGFQRRIEGPKTGYFDYADIDDDFISIHHYLKWYKFGFSRLFDNLSIEIRNGRMNRDEAIRIVREQRDQTPHEDIDKFCNFVGINRKQFFEICEGFRNKDIWFYENSKWKIKDFVTSDWKWE
;
A
#
# COMPACT_ATOMS: atom_id res chain seq x y z
N GLY A 1 3.94 -11.65 -2.45
CA GLY A 1 4.18 -10.93 -3.61
C GLY A 1 3.50 -9.58 -3.65
N SER A 2 4.25 -8.59 -4.04
CA SER A 2 3.72 -7.28 -4.42
C SER A 2 4.39 -6.87 -5.72
N SER A 3 3.61 -6.61 -6.75
CA SER A 3 4.09 -6.07 -8.03
C SER A 3 4.58 -4.62 -7.89
N GLY A 4 4.15 -3.92 -6.83
CA GLY A 4 4.50 -2.52 -6.59
C GLY A 4 5.89 -2.26 -5.98
N ILE A 5 6.66 -3.29 -5.57
CA ILE A 5 7.97 -3.07 -4.95
C ILE A 5 8.92 -2.27 -5.84
N PRO A 6 9.11 -2.56 -7.14
CA PRO A 6 9.97 -1.77 -8.01
C PRO A 6 9.50 -0.33 -8.15
N MET A 7 8.20 -0.10 -8.30
CA MET A 7 7.62 1.24 -8.38
C MET A 7 7.90 2.05 -7.11
N HIS A 8 7.65 1.49 -5.93
CA HIS A 8 7.93 2.16 -4.66
C HIS A 8 9.43 2.42 -4.48
N MET A 9 10.31 1.48 -4.88
CA MET A 9 11.75 1.68 -4.83
C MET A 9 12.16 2.89 -5.68
N ALA A 10 11.66 2.99 -6.91
CA ALA A 10 11.91 4.15 -7.79
C ALA A 10 11.34 5.44 -7.19
N MET A 11 10.11 5.40 -6.70
CA MET A 11 9.41 6.55 -6.12
C MET A 11 10.19 7.15 -4.94
N PHE A 12 10.78 6.35 -4.07
CA PHE A 12 11.55 6.85 -2.93
C PHE A 12 12.99 7.24 -3.27
N ASN A 13 13.56 6.76 -4.37
CA ASN A 13 14.95 7.05 -4.73
C ASN A 13 15.12 8.15 -5.81
N ILE A 14 14.14 8.31 -6.71
CA ILE A 14 14.23 9.32 -7.78
C ILE A 14 14.11 10.76 -7.25
N PRO A 15 13.13 11.14 -6.41
CA PRO A 15 13.02 12.50 -5.93
C PRO A 15 14.27 13.01 -5.19
N PRO A 16 14.90 12.25 -4.26
CA PRO A 16 16.15 12.67 -3.65
C PRO A 16 17.29 12.89 -4.65
N LYS A 17 17.40 12.04 -5.69
CA LYS A 17 18.39 12.23 -6.77
C LYS A 17 18.16 13.52 -7.54
N ILE A 18 16.91 13.82 -7.85
CA ILE A 18 16.53 15.05 -8.57
C ILE A 18 16.78 16.27 -7.68
N ALA A 19 16.41 16.20 -6.40
CA ALA A 19 16.67 17.25 -5.44
C ALA A 19 18.17 17.54 -5.31
N LEU A 20 18.99 16.50 -5.22
CA LEU A 20 20.46 16.63 -5.17
C LEU A 20 21.01 17.28 -6.46
N LYS A 21 20.55 16.80 -7.62
CA LYS A 21 21.01 17.29 -8.94
C LYS A 21 20.69 18.76 -9.15
N PHE A 22 19.52 19.22 -8.71
CA PHE A 22 19.03 20.58 -8.95
C PHE A 22 19.13 21.48 -7.72
N ASN A 23 19.76 21.03 -6.63
CA ASN A 23 19.89 21.75 -5.34
C ASN A 23 18.51 22.20 -4.82
N ILE A 24 17.52 21.32 -4.84
CA ILE A 24 16.18 21.57 -4.27
C ILE A 24 16.23 21.21 -2.78
N PRO A 25 16.07 22.19 -1.87
CA PRO A 25 16.35 21.96 -0.44
C PRO A 25 15.28 21.17 0.29
N LEU A 26 14.07 21.04 -0.27
CA LEU A 26 12.92 20.43 0.40
C LEU A 26 12.15 19.49 -0.52
N ILE A 27 11.92 18.28 -0.01
CA ILE A 27 11.02 17.28 -0.61
C ILE A 27 9.83 17.12 0.34
N ILE A 28 8.62 17.25 -0.18
CA ILE A 28 7.39 17.10 0.58
C ILE A 28 6.67 15.84 0.13
N TRP A 29 6.44 14.92 1.07
CA TRP A 29 5.65 13.71 0.87
C TRP A 29 4.23 13.90 1.39
N GLY A 30 3.23 13.65 0.55
CA GLY A 30 1.83 13.68 0.94
C GLY A 30 1.37 12.45 1.69
N GLU A 31 1.99 11.32 1.40
CA GLU A 31 1.59 10.00 1.91
C GLU A 31 2.53 9.51 3.00
N ASN A 32 1.93 8.98 4.07
CA ASN A 32 2.63 8.25 5.12
C ASN A 32 1.71 7.13 5.63
N SER A 33 2.18 5.91 5.56
CA SER A 33 1.44 4.72 5.99
C SER A 33 0.97 4.77 7.45
N GLY A 34 1.71 5.45 8.34
CA GLY A 34 1.33 5.64 9.73
C GLY A 34 0.06 6.50 9.89
N PHE A 35 -0.11 7.51 9.06
CA PHE A 35 -1.33 8.33 9.06
C PHE A 35 -2.50 7.62 8.37
N GLU A 36 -2.24 6.87 7.33
CA GLU A 36 -3.27 6.12 6.61
C GLU A 36 -3.79 4.93 7.44
N TYR A 37 -2.91 4.04 7.87
CA TYR A 37 -3.32 2.82 8.59
C TYR A 37 -3.42 3.00 10.10
N GLY A 38 -2.87 4.07 10.63
CA GLY A 38 -2.73 4.31 12.06
C GLY A 38 -1.55 3.54 12.66
N SER A 39 -0.88 4.16 13.62
CA SER A 39 0.21 3.52 14.37
C SER A 39 0.30 4.10 15.77
N LYS A 40 0.75 3.27 16.71
CA LYS A 40 1.21 3.72 18.03
C LYS A 40 2.71 4.01 18.04
N ASN A 41 3.42 3.74 16.94
CA ASN A 41 4.84 4.00 16.81
C ASN A 41 5.05 5.44 16.37
N GLU A 42 5.63 6.27 17.26
CA GLU A 42 5.90 7.68 17.01
C GLU A 42 6.95 7.88 15.90
N GLU A 43 7.88 6.94 15.71
CA GLU A 43 8.86 7.00 14.62
C GLU A 43 8.19 6.90 13.25
N LEU A 44 7.16 6.05 13.12
CA LEU A 44 6.41 5.92 11.87
C LEU A 44 5.66 7.20 11.51
N THR A 45 5.15 7.92 12.49
CA THR A 45 4.39 9.18 12.31
C THR A 45 5.25 10.43 12.48
N GLY A 46 6.58 10.29 12.50
CA GLY A 46 7.53 11.39 12.57
C GLY A 46 7.49 12.34 11.37
N PHE A 47 8.22 13.43 11.46
CA PHE A 47 8.21 14.47 10.42
C PHE A 47 9.14 14.18 9.24
N ALA A 48 10.19 13.38 9.44
CA ALA A 48 11.24 13.17 8.44
C ALA A 48 11.11 11.82 7.73
N LEU A 49 11.43 11.83 6.45
CA LEU A 49 11.68 10.65 5.65
C LEU A 49 13.20 10.57 5.38
N ASP A 50 13.84 9.60 6.02
CA ASP A 50 15.26 9.27 5.84
C ASP A 50 15.44 7.79 5.50
N SER A 51 16.68 7.36 5.28
CA SER A 51 16.98 5.97 4.95
C SER A 51 16.62 5.00 6.08
N SER A 52 16.68 5.43 7.34
CA SER A 52 16.29 4.64 8.51
C SER A 52 14.79 4.39 8.51
N TRP A 53 13.99 5.43 8.32
CA TRP A 53 12.54 5.32 8.20
C TRP A 53 12.16 4.41 7.03
N PHE A 54 12.77 4.62 5.87
CA PHE A 54 12.51 3.83 4.67
C PHE A 54 12.83 2.35 4.85
N LYS A 55 13.97 2.05 5.47
CA LYS A 55 14.40 0.67 5.75
C LYS A 55 13.47 -0.04 6.73
N GLN A 56 12.98 0.66 7.72
CA GLN A 56 12.16 0.09 8.79
C GLN A 56 10.68 0.01 8.43
N PHE A 57 10.15 1.04 7.79
CA PHE A 57 8.71 1.21 7.54
C PHE A 57 8.33 1.22 6.07
N GLY A 58 9.29 1.32 5.17
CA GLY A 58 9.05 1.33 3.73
C GLY A 58 8.53 -0.01 3.22
N VAL A 59 7.72 0.03 2.18
CA VAL A 59 7.09 -1.16 1.55
C VAL A 59 8.08 -2.17 0.98
N THR A 60 9.35 -1.81 0.85
CA THR A 60 10.42 -2.71 0.38
C THR A 60 10.94 -3.64 1.47
N HIS A 61 10.51 -3.44 2.74
CA HIS A 61 10.91 -4.25 3.88
C HIS A 61 12.43 -4.43 4.03
N GLY A 62 13.19 -3.36 3.82
CA GLY A 62 14.64 -3.34 3.89
C GLY A 62 15.36 -3.91 2.66
N THR A 63 14.65 -4.41 1.64
CA THR A 63 15.21 -4.76 0.35
C THR A 63 15.69 -3.52 -0.38
N THR A 64 16.85 -3.58 -0.99
CA THR A 64 17.46 -2.52 -1.79
C THR A 64 17.65 -2.96 -3.24
N ALA A 65 17.93 -2.03 -4.13
CA ALA A 65 18.23 -2.36 -5.52
C ALA A 65 19.50 -3.24 -5.66
N ALA A 66 20.39 -3.22 -4.67
CA ALA A 66 21.58 -4.08 -4.66
C ALA A 66 21.21 -5.58 -4.57
N ASP A 67 20.10 -5.91 -3.90
CA ASP A 67 19.63 -7.28 -3.75
C ASP A 67 19.08 -7.88 -5.06
N TRP A 68 18.85 -7.02 -6.07
CA TRP A 68 18.35 -7.44 -7.37
C TRP A 68 19.45 -7.66 -8.41
N ILE A 69 20.72 -7.32 -8.08
CA ILE A 69 21.83 -7.49 -9.01
C ILE A 69 22.06 -9.01 -9.21
N SER A 70 22.09 -9.42 -10.47
CA SER A 70 22.31 -10.80 -10.89
C SER A 70 23.08 -10.83 -12.22
N ASP A 71 23.33 -12.04 -12.72
CA ASP A 71 23.93 -12.22 -14.06
C ASP A 71 23.00 -11.67 -15.17
N GLU A 72 21.69 -11.65 -14.95
CA GLU A 72 20.68 -11.18 -15.89
C GLU A 72 20.36 -9.67 -15.73
N LEU A 73 20.65 -9.06 -14.56
CA LEU A 73 20.26 -7.70 -14.22
C LEU A 73 21.42 -6.94 -13.57
N CYS A 74 22.11 -6.14 -14.34
CA CYS A 74 23.28 -5.41 -13.87
C CYS A 74 22.95 -4.09 -13.17
N LYS A 75 23.88 -3.58 -12.34
CA LYS A 75 23.71 -2.31 -11.61
C LYS A 75 23.34 -1.12 -12.50
N LYS A 76 23.81 -1.09 -13.76
CA LYS A 76 23.53 0.00 -14.69
C LYS A 76 22.04 0.07 -15.06
N GLU A 77 21.39 -1.08 -15.21
CA GLU A 77 19.97 -1.20 -15.52
C GLU A 77 19.11 -0.80 -14.33
N LEU A 78 19.63 -0.98 -13.11
CA LEU A 78 18.98 -0.64 -11.85
C LEU A 78 19.22 0.82 -11.39
N THR A 79 19.84 1.68 -12.23
CA THR A 79 20.25 3.04 -11.83
C THR A 79 19.08 3.88 -11.25
N ALA A 80 17.84 3.70 -11.72
CA ALA A 80 16.69 4.42 -11.23
C ALA A 80 16.32 4.06 -9.77
N TYR A 81 16.70 2.87 -9.33
CA TYR A 81 16.34 2.31 -8.02
C TYR A 81 17.37 2.60 -6.92
N PHE A 82 18.53 3.16 -7.27
CA PHE A 82 19.53 3.63 -6.29
C PHE A 82 19.31 5.11 -6.00
N GLY A 83 19.24 5.46 -4.72
CA GLY A 83 19.19 6.84 -4.24
C GLY A 83 20.55 7.37 -3.80
N PRO A 84 20.64 8.67 -3.48
CA PRO A 84 21.78 9.22 -2.75
C PRO A 84 21.81 8.69 -1.32
N SER A 85 22.97 8.77 -0.68
CA SER A 85 23.13 8.52 0.74
C SER A 85 22.57 9.69 1.58
N ASP A 86 22.23 9.42 2.84
CA ASP A 86 21.82 10.47 3.79
C ASP A 86 22.90 11.55 3.93
N MET A 87 24.18 11.17 3.94
CA MET A 87 25.31 12.09 4.01
C MET A 87 25.35 13.07 2.83
N GLU A 88 25.12 12.60 1.59
CA GLU A 88 25.05 13.46 0.42
C GLU A 88 23.89 14.46 0.49
N LEU A 89 22.75 14.04 1.05
CA LEU A 89 21.60 14.93 1.26
C LEU A 89 21.87 15.94 2.36
N GLU A 90 22.46 15.53 3.48
CA GLU A 90 22.82 16.40 4.60
C GLU A 90 23.85 17.47 4.20
N GLU A 91 24.91 17.10 3.49
CA GLU A 91 25.93 18.03 2.97
C GLU A 91 25.32 19.12 2.08
N LYS A 92 24.22 18.83 1.38
CA LYS A 92 23.48 19.78 0.55
C LYS A 92 22.32 20.46 1.26
N GLY A 93 22.08 20.12 2.54
CA GLY A 93 20.95 20.65 3.31
C GLY A 93 19.59 20.25 2.79
N ILE A 94 19.49 19.12 2.06
CA ILE A 94 18.24 18.62 1.49
C ILE A 94 17.49 17.84 2.57
N LYS A 95 16.21 18.15 2.74
CA LYS A 95 15.34 17.50 3.71
C LYS A 95 14.12 16.92 3.02
N ALA A 96 13.71 15.71 3.43
CA ALA A 96 12.43 15.12 3.05
C ALA A 96 11.51 15.08 4.27
N ILE A 97 10.29 15.57 4.13
CA ILE A 97 9.32 15.66 5.23
C ILE A 97 7.97 15.07 4.82
N PHE A 98 7.22 14.59 5.82
CA PHE A 98 5.84 14.18 5.65
C PHE A 98 4.89 15.35 5.94
N LEU A 99 4.06 15.70 4.95
CA LEU A 99 3.09 16.78 5.09
C LEU A 99 2.06 16.50 6.20
N GLY A 100 1.66 15.23 6.34
CA GLY A 100 0.71 14.77 7.35
C GLY A 100 1.18 14.95 8.80
N TYR A 101 2.47 15.19 9.04
CA TYR A 101 2.98 15.55 10.37
C TYR A 101 2.55 16.97 10.77
N TYR A 102 2.51 17.89 9.80
CA TYR A 102 2.20 19.31 10.05
C TYR A 102 0.71 19.62 9.90
N PHE A 103 0.01 18.86 9.05
CA PHE A 103 -1.41 19.05 8.74
C PHE A 103 -2.16 17.73 8.94
N LYS A 104 -3.33 17.82 9.56
CA LYS A 104 -4.18 16.64 9.71
C LYS A 104 -4.48 16.03 8.34
N TRP A 105 -4.03 14.79 8.15
CA TRP A 105 -4.34 14.02 6.95
C TRP A 105 -5.81 13.58 6.97
N ASP A 106 -6.55 13.93 5.93
CA ASP A 106 -7.96 13.60 5.76
C ASP A 106 -8.27 13.36 4.29
N VAL A 107 -8.65 12.14 3.95
CA VAL A 107 -8.90 11.71 2.57
C VAL A 107 -10.08 12.44 1.92
N GLU A 108 -11.16 12.77 2.67
CA GLU A 108 -12.29 13.51 2.13
C GLU A 108 -11.91 14.94 1.77
N ARG A 109 -11.12 15.59 2.62
CA ARG A 109 -10.62 16.93 2.32
C ARG A 109 -9.71 16.94 1.11
N SER A 110 -8.81 15.96 1.02
CA SER A 110 -7.93 15.79 -0.13
C SER A 110 -8.73 15.55 -1.41
N LEU A 111 -9.75 14.70 -1.34
CA LEU A 111 -10.66 14.44 -2.45
C LEU A 111 -11.40 15.71 -2.88
N ALA A 112 -11.95 16.49 -1.96
CA ALA A 112 -12.67 17.73 -2.27
C ALA A 112 -11.77 18.69 -3.07
N VAL A 113 -10.54 18.94 -2.58
CA VAL A 113 -9.58 19.79 -3.27
C VAL A 113 -9.19 19.21 -4.64
N ALA A 114 -8.95 17.90 -4.74
CA ALA A 114 -8.61 17.26 -6.00
C ALA A 114 -9.73 17.40 -7.04
N CYS A 115 -10.99 17.22 -6.63
CA CYS A 115 -12.16 17.39 -7.51
C CYS A 115 -12.32 18.84 -8.00
N GLU A 116 -12.06 19.85 -7.17
CA GLU A 116 -12.03 21.26 -7.59
C GLU A 116 -10.99 21.52 -8.70
N HIS A 117 -9.95 20.69 -8.78
CA HIS A 117 -8.88 20.77 -9.78
C HIS A 117 -9.00 19.73 -10.91
N GLY A 118 -10.17 19.10 -11.05
CA GLY A 118 -10.50 18.24 -12.19
C GLY A 118 -10.27 16.74 -11.97
N PHE A 119 -9.98 16.30 -10.73
CA PHE A 119 -9.94 14.87 -10.42
C PHE A 119 -11.33 14.24 -10.59
N GLN A 120 -11.36 13.06 -11.18
CA GLN A 120 -12.59 12.29 -11.40
C GLN A 120 -12.55 10.98 -10.61
N ARG A 121 -13.64 10.72 -9.90
CA ARG A 121 -13.87 9.45 -9.18
C ARG A 121 -14.24 8.35 -10.17
N ARG A 122 -14.12 7.09 -9.78
CA ARG A 122 -14.61 5.97 -10.57
C ARG A 122 -16.14 5.96 -10.61
N ILE A 123 -16.69 5.91 -11.81
CA ILE A 123 -18.14 5.88 -12.03
C ILE A 123 -18.73 4.53 -11.57
N GLU A 124 -17.99 3.43 -11.78
CA GLU A 124 -18.42 2.07 -11.44
C GLU A 124 -18.31 1.73 -9.94
N GLY A 125 -17.92 2.71 -9.12
CA GLY A 125 -17.63 2.49 -7.70
C GLY A 125 -16.22 1.94 -7.43
N PRO A 126 -15.92 1.54 -6.19
CA PRO A 126 -14.60 1.03 -5.82
C PRO A 126 -14.30 -0.30 -6.52
N LYS A 127 -13.07 -0.46 -6.95
CA LYS A 127 -12.56 -1.74 -7.49
C LYS A 127 -12.43 -2.79 -6.38
N THR A 128 -11.93 -2.34 -5.22
CA THR A 128 -11.89 -3.06 -3.95
C THR A 128 -12.00 -2.04 -2.82
N GLY A 129 -12.47 -2.45 -1.66
CA GLY A 129 -12.60 -1.56 -0.51
C GLY A 129 -13.86 -0.70 -0.53
N TYR A 130 -13.78 0.51 0.02
CA TYR A 130 -14.91 1.40 0.24
C TYR A 130 -14.88 2.67 -0.61
N PHE A 131 -13.68 3.17 -0.95
CA PHE A 131 -13.49 4.44 -1.63
C PHE A 131 -13.43 4.26 -3.16
N ASP A 132 -14.32 4.94 -3.89
CA ASP A 132 -14.37 4.95 -5.36
C ASP A 132 -13.34 5.89 -6.00
N TYR A 133 -12.54 6.55 -5.19
CA TYR A 133 -11.51 7.51 -5.60
C TYR A 133 -10.09 7.08 -5.24
N ALA A 134 -9.95 5.97 -4.52
CA ALA A 134 -8.63 5.46 -4.14
C ALA A 134 -8.19 4.32 -5.07
N ASP A 135 -6.87 4.14 -5.15
CA ASP A 135 -6.26 3.00 -5.82
C ASP A 135 -6.69 2.86 -7.32
N ILE A 136 -6.85 3.99 -8.03
CA ILE A 136 -7.40 4.00 -9.40
C ILE A 136 -6.33 4.01 -10.50
N ASP A 137 -5.08 4.18 -10.15
CA ASP A 137 -3.92 4.35 -11.01
C ASP A 137 -3.04 3.07 -11.15
N ASP A 138 -3.42 1.97 -10.50
CA ASP A 138 -2.71 0.69 -10.55
C ASP A 138 -3.64 -0.45 -11.02
N ASP A 139 -3.30 -1.05 -12.16
CA ASP A 139 -4.04 -2.17 -12.72
C ASP A 139 -3.99 -3.44 -11.84
N PHE A 140 -2.97 -3.58 -10.99
CA PHE A 140 -2.76 -4.75 -10.14
C PHE A 140 -3.03 -4.52 -8.66
N ILE A 141 -3.53 -3.35 -8.27
CA ILE A 141 -3.80 -3.05 -6.86
C ILE A 141 -4.80 -4.02 -6.23
N SER A 142 -5.78 -4.47 -7.00
CA SER A 142 -6.76 -5.45 -6.54
C SER A 142 -6.13 -6.80 -6.17
N ILE A 143 -5.04 -7.20 -6.86
CA ILE A 143 -4.25 -8.39 -6.53
C ILE A 143 -3.54 -8.21 -5.19
N HIS A 144 -2.97 -7.02 -4.97
CA HIS A 144 -2.36 -6.68 -3.67
C HIS A 144 -3.38 -6.78 -2.53
N HIS A 145 -4.57 -6.22 -2.71
CA HIS A 145 -5.66 -6.28 -1.72
C HIS A 145 -6.18 -7.71 -1.52
N TYR A 146 -6.27 -8.50 -2.58
CA TYR A 146 -6.63 -9.91 -2.51
C TYR A 146 -5.61 -10.72 -1.68
N LEU A 147 -4.31 -10.55 -1.94
CA LEU A 147 -3.23 -11.18 -1.17
C LEU A 147 -3.16 -10.67 0.28
N LYS A 148 -3.58 -9.44 0.54
CA LYS A 148 -3.65 -8.87 1.90
C LYS A 148 -4.55 -9.69 2.81
N TRP A 149 -5.69 -10.17 2.29
CA TRP A 149 -6.59 -11.06 3.01
C TRP A 149 -5.88 -12.33 3.47
N TYR A 150 -5.13 -12.99 2.61
CA TYR A 150 -4.37 -14.20 2.97
C TYR A 150 -3.30 -13.92 4.04
N LYS A 151 -2.60 -12.81 3.92
CA LYS A 151 -1.47 -12.48 4.80
C LYS A 151 -1.90 -11.96 6.16
N PHE A 152 -2.91 -11.10 6.18
CA PHE A 152 -3.25 -10.30 7.36
C PHE A 152 -4.66 -10.57 7.91
N GLY A 153 -5.50 -11.32 7.19
CA GLY A 153 -6.85 -11.64 7.63
C GLY A 153 -7.85 -10.49 7.55
N PHE A 154 -7.56 -9.44 6.79
CA PHE A 154 -8.48 -8.35 6.51
C PHE A 154 -8.26 -7.79 5.09
N SER A 155 -9.27 -7.15 4.53
CA SER A 155 -9.23 -6.58 3.18
C SER A 155 -9.12 -5.05 3.21
N ARG A 156 -9.01 -4.43 2.03
CA ARG A 156 -8.99 -2.98 1.87
C ARG A 156 -10.23 -2.30 2.46
N LEU A 157 -11.37 -2.98 2.43
CA LEU A 157 -12.62 -2.50 3.04
C LEU A 157 -12.43 -2.14 4.52
N PHE A 158 -11.76 -3.00 5.29
CA PHE A 158 -11.50 -2.77 6.73
C PHE A 158 -10.59 -1.57 6.96
N ASP A 159 -9.56 -1.38 6.12
CA ASP A 159 -8.69 -0.20 6.21
C ASP A 159 -9.47 1.08 5.99
N ASN A 160 -10.25 1.15 4.91
CA ASN A 160 -11.03 2.34 4.57
C ASN A 160 -12.03 2.69 5.66
N LEU A 161 -12.78 1.72 6.17
CA LEU A 161 -13.73 1.95 7.26
C LEU A 161 -13.03 2.36 8.57
N SER A 162 -11.82 1.87 8.82
CA SER A 162 -11.02 2.32 9.95
C SER A 162 -10.61 3.79 9.83
N ILE A 163 -10.35 4.28 8.62
CA ILE A 163 -10.10 5.71 8.35
C ILE A 163 -11.35 6.53 8.69
N GLU A 164 -12.52 6.11 8.26
CA GLU A 164 -13.79 6.78 8.53
C GLU A 164 -14.08 6.86 10.04
N ILE A 165 -13.83 5.77 10.78
CA ILE A 165 -13.97 5.76 12.23
C ILE A 165 -13.00 6.74 12.90
N ARG A 166 -11.72 6.72 12.52
CA ARG A 166 -10.70 7.61 13.10
C ARG A 166 -10.96 9.10 12.82
N ASN A 167 -11.61 9.40 11.70
CA ASN A 167 -12.00 10.76 11.36
C ASN A 167 -13.38 11.16 11.93
N GLY A 168 -14.05 10.26 12.67
CA GLY A 168 -15.33 10.55 13.33
C GLY A 168 -16.54 10.61 12.39
N ARG A 169 -16.40 10.12 11.15
CA ARG A 169 -17.48 10.10 10.14
C ARG A 169 -18.34 8.85 10.22
N MET A 170 -17.87 7.83 10.92
CA MET A 170 -18.55 6.54 11.08
C MET A 170 -18.28 5.99 12.47
N ASN A 171 -19.24 5.28 13.06
CA ASN A 171 -19.00 4.49 14.26
C ASN A 171 -18.68 3.02 13.91
N ARG A 172 -18.21 2.26 14.91
CA ARG A 172 -17.81 0.87 14.71
C ARG A 172 -18.95 -0.04 14.28
N ASP A 173 -20.15 0.17 14.78
CA ASP A 173 -21.31 -0.67 14.47
C ASP A 173 -21.79 -0.46 13.04
N GLU A 174 -21.75 0.78 12.56
CA GLU A 174 -21.99 1.10 11.15
C GLU A 174 -20.95 0.44 10.23
N ALA A 175 -19.67 0.51 10.57
CA ALA A 175 -18.61 -0.16 9.83
C ALA A 175 -18.80 -1.68 9.77
N ILE A 176 -19.18 -2.33 10.90
CA ILE A 176 -19.47 -3.76 10.93
C ILE A 176 -20.67 -4.11 10.03
N ARG A 177 -21.71 -3.28 10.02
CA ARG A 177 -22.85 -3.47 9.12
C ARG A 177 -22.43 -3.42 7.67
N ILE A 178 -21.63 -2.43 7.28
CA ILE A 178 -21.10 -2.31 5.90
C ILE A 178 -20.26 -3.54 5.55
N VAL A 179 -19.36 -3.99 6.43
CA VAL A 179 -18.55 -5.21 6.20
C VAL A 179 -19.43 -6.43 5.98
N ARG A 180 -20.59 -6.55 6.64
CA ARG A 180 -21.52 -7.67 6.47
C ARG A 180 -22.33 -7.60 5.16
N GLU A 181 -22.68 -6.39 4.75
CA GLU A 181 -23.50 -6.13 3.57
C GLU A 181 -22.65 -6.06 2.29
N GLN A 182 -21.48 -5.45 2.37
CA GLN A 182 -20.57 -5.26 1.26
C GLN A 182 -19.40 -6.23 1.35
N ARG A 183 -19.16 -6.97 0.26
CA ARG A 183 -18.04 -7.90 0.13
C ARG A 183 -17.18 -7.51 -1.05
N ASP A 184 -15.86 -7.64 -0.91
CA ASP A 184 -14.96 -7.48 -2.05
C ASP A 184 -15.17 -8.64 -3.03
N GLN A 185 -15.25 -8.31 -4.31
CA GLN A 185 -15.35 -9.29 -5.38
C GLN A 185 -13.96 -9.82 -5.73
N THR A 186 -13.84 -11.14 -5.93
CA THR A 186 -12.58 -11.71 -6.42
C THR A 186 -12.22 -11.07 -7.78
N PRO A 187 -11.06 -10.43 -7.91
CA PRO A 187 -10.73 -9.63 -9.08
C PRO A 187 -10.28 -10.52 -10.25
N HIS A 188 -11.20 -11.29 -10.80
CA HIS A 188 -10.91 -12.31 -11.80
C HIS A 188 -10.22 -11.77 -13.05
N GLU A 189 -10.65 -10.61 -13.55
CA GLU A 189 -10.05 -9.99 -14.74
C GLU A 189 -8.62 -9.55 -14.48
N ASP A 190 -8.36 -8.95 -13.30
CA ASP A 190 -7.02 -8.51 -12.93
C ASP A 190 -6.11 -9.71 -12.64
N ILE A 191 -6.66 -10.80 -12.08
CA ILE A 191 -5.91 -12.06 -11.92
C ILE A 191 -5.48 -12.59 -13.28
N ASP A 192 -6.33 -12.56 -14.29
CA ASP A 192 -5.99 -13.02 -15.64
C ASP A 192 -4.92 -12.11 -16.28
N LYS A 193 -5.08 -10.78 -16.17
CA LYS A 193 -4.07 -9.82 -16.63
C LYS A 193 -2.71 -10.05 -15.95
N PHE A 194 -2.73 -10.21 -14.62
CA PHE A 194 -1.52 -10.44 -13.83
C PHE A 194 -0.86 -11.77 -14.18
N CYS A 195 -1.64 -12.86 -14.30
CA CYS A 195 -1.12 -14.16 -14.70
C CYS A 195 -0.43 -14.10 -16.07
N ASN A 196 -1.05 -13.41 -17.03
CA ASN A 196 -0.46 -13.20 -18.35
C ASN A 196 0.84 -12.38 -18.28
N PHE A 197 0.85 -11.32 -17.46
CA PHE A 197 2.01 -10.45 -17.28
C PHE A 197 3.22 -11.18 -16.69
N VAL A 198 3.00 -12.04 -15.67
CA VAL A 198 4.09 -12.78 -15.00
C VAL A 198 4.34 -14.17 -15.58
N GLY A 199 3.57 -14.61 -16.59
CA GLY A 199 3.77 -15.88 -17.26
C GLY A 199 3.35 -17.13 -16.44
N ILE A 200 2.32 -17.02 -15.59
CA ILE A 200 1.77 -18.13 -14.82
C ILE A 200 0.30 -18.39 -15.19
N ASN A 201 -0.22 -19.57 -14.85
CA ASN A 201 -1.64 -19.84 -14.99
C ASN A 201 -2.43 -19.58 -13.69
N ARG A 202 -3.77 -19.52 -13.78
CA ARG A 202 -4.65 -19.27 -12.61
C ARG A 202 -4.45 -20.28 -11.48
N LYS A 203 -4.22 -21.56 -11.79
CA LYS A 203 -4.01 -22.59 -10.78
C LYS A 203 -2.74 -22.27 -9.96
N GLN A 204 -1.64 -21.97 -10.66
CA GLN A 204 -0.40 -21.55 -10.01
C GLN A 204 -0.58 -20.28 -9.18
N PHE A 205 -1.35 -19.30 -9.67
CA PHE A 205 -1.67 -18.08 -8.91
C PHE A 205 -2.35 -18.41 -7.57
N PHE A 206 -3.40 -19.24 -7.57
CA PHE A 206 -4.10 -19.59 -6.33
C PHE A 206 -3.26 -20.47 -5.40
N GLU A 207 -2.43 -21.35 -5.93
CA GLU A 207 -1.45 -22.12 -5.13
C GLU A 207 -0.45 -21.19 -4.43
N ILE A 208 0.02 -20.15 -5.12
CA ILE A 208 0.90 -19.11 -4.54
C ILE A 208 0.14 -18.32 -3.46
N CYS A 209 -1.12 -17.94 -3.69
CA CYS A 209 -1.94 -17.24 -2.68
C CYS A 209 -2.09 -18.06 -1.40
N GLU A 210 -2.35 -19.36 -1.52
CA GLU A 210 -2.42 -20.27 -0.36
C GLU A 210 -1.07 -20.37 0.38
N GLY A 211 0.05 -20.34 -0.35
CA GLY A 211 1.40 -20.27 0.23
C GLY A 211 1.67 -19.03 1.09
N PHE A 212 0.96 -17.93 0.80
CA PHE A 212 1.05 -16.70 1.60
C PHE A 212 0.10 -16.66 2.79
N ARG A 213 -0.76 -17.65 2.97
CA ARG A 213 -1.69 -17.68 4.09
C ARG A 213 -0.95 -17.74 5.41
N ASN A 214 -1.14 -16.74 6.25
CA ASN A 214 -0.48 -16.65 7.54
C ASN A 214 -1.10 -17.60 8.55
N LYS A 215 -0.38 -18.64 8.91
CA LYS A 215 -0.84 -19.71 9.83
C LYS A 215 -0.93 -19.25 11.29
N ASP A 216 -0.38 -18.10 11.65
CA ASP A 216 -0.55 -17.51 12.98
C ASP A 216 -1.92 -16.84 13.14
N ILE A 217 -2.57 -16.51 12.02
CA ILE A 217 -3.88 -15.84 11.97
C ILE A 217 -4.98 -16.84 11.57
N TRP A 218 -4.69 -17.68 10.56
CA TRP A 218 -5.64 -18.60 9.98
C TRP A 218 -5.49 -20.00 10.57
N PHE A 219 -6.61 -20.62 10.92
CA PHE A 219 -6.68 -22.03 11.25
C PHE A 219 -7.67 -22.77 10.33
N TYR A 220 -7.39 -24.04 10.08
CA TYR A 220 -8.21 -24.86 9.20
C TYR A 220 -9.09 -25.79 10.02
N GLU A 221 -10.41 -25.65 9.87
CA GLU A 221 -11.40 -26.45 10.58
C GLU A 221 -12.62 -26.71 9.73
N ASN A 222 -13.15 -27.93 9.75
CA ASN A 222 -14.31 -28.35 8.98
C ASN A 222 -14.22 -27.98 7.48
N SER A 223 -13.07 -28.26 6.88
CA SER A 223 -12.75 -27.99 5.48
C SER A 223 -12.80 -26.52 5.07
N LYS A 224 -12.64 -25.60 6.03
CA LYS A 224 -12.64 -24.16 5.80
C LYS A 224 -11.55 -23.48 6.61
N TRP A 225 -10.97 -22.43 6.00
CA TRP A 225 -10.10 -21.48 6.71
C TRP A 225 -10.93 -20.51 7.54
N LYS A 226 -10.53 -20.27 8.78
CA LYS A 226 -11.18 -19.37 9.73
C LYS A 226 -10.15 -18.49 10.43
N ILE A 227 -10.59 -17.34 10.92
CA ILE A 227 -9.85 -16.46 11.82
C ILE A 227 -10.52 -16.49 13.16
N LYS A 228 -9.75 -16.69 14.23
CA LYS A 228 -10.28 -16.73 15.61
C LYS A 228 -10.91 -15.38 15.97
N ASP A 229 -12.09 -15.44 16.58
CA ASP A 229 -12.82 -14.26 17.09
C ASP A 229 -13.04 -13.15 16.04
N PHE A 230 -13.06 -13.52 14.75
CA PHE A 230 -13.28 -12.56 13.70
C PHE A 230 -14.72 -12.01 13.73
N VAL A 231 -14.84 -10.68 13.65
CA VAL A 231 -16.12 -9.95 13.86
C VAL A 231 -17.22 -10.37 12.89
N THR A 232 -16.82 -10.78 11.68
CA THR A 232 -17.71 -11.28 10.63
C THR A 232 -17.19 -12.63 10.14
N SER A 233 -17.42 -13.67 10.95
CA SER A 233 -16.85 -15.01 10.74
C SER A 233 -17.22 -15.67 9.40
N ASP A 234 -18.25 -15.18 8.74
CA ASP A 234 -18.74 -15.61 7.43
C ASP A 234 -18.22 -14.74 6.27
N TRP A 235 -17.49 -13.65 6.54
CA TRP A 235 -16.96 -12.79 5.49
C TRP A 235 -15.88 -13.52 4.66
N LYS A 236 -15.97 -13.36 3.38
CA LYS A 236 -15.01 -13.90 2.39
C LYS A 236 -15.05 -13.04 1.12
N TRP A 237 -14.05 -13.17 0.30
CA TRP A 237 -14.13 -12.72 -1.09
C TRP A 237 -15.18 -13.50 -1.86
N GLU A 238 -15.98 -12.82 -2.67
CA GLU A 238 -17.00 -13.42 -3.55
C GLU A 238 -16.49 -13.65 -4.97
#